data_70f4589b1c2345636ec66e1d0f042ade
#
_entry.id   70f4589b1c2345636ec66e1d0f042ade
#
_cell.length_a   1.000
_cell.length_b   1.000
_cell.length_c   1.000
_cell.angle_alpha   90.00
_cell.angle_beta   90.00
_cell.angle_gamma   90.00
#
_symmetry.space_group_name_H-M   'P 1'
#
loop_
_entity.id
_entity.type
_entity.pdbx_description
1 polymer ?
#
loop_
_entity_poly.entity_id
_entity_poly.type
_entity_poly.pdbx_seq_one_letter_code
_entity_poly.pdbx_strand_id
1 'polypeptide(L)'
;RSFGRGILEKIRNGVLQGFPLAALVRHRLGFRWTWTMVIAIVAIALQWLPVPLYGIGALENIVKDQLIQLNATAQAEDRLVVIDIDEASLASIAPWPWKRSTIADLVEALVSDYQVRGVGLDVVFPATADGLGDQRLAALAQVAPVTFAQAFDFVLREPGIQTGLPVLQSLPSSLASASVQWPVATGFIANHAGLGDARCVGNIGIRPDIDGQVRSVPLFTRWQQGYSPLLPWAMLQCQHSELGAKAPSDPGMTLPSALSQPHWEVPYTRSWKAYTVISAQDILQRDVDPQSIKGRWALVGSSALGLNDRATTPLGAAVAGVMVHAAVLTALLDHQAGQPPAPAFSFLG
;
A
#
# COMPACT_ATOMS: atom_id res chain seq x y z
N ARG A 1 14.99 -92.13 -16.41
CA ARG A 1 14.13 -91.07 -17.00
C ARG A 1 12.84 -90.89 -16.21
N SER A 2 12.86 -90.85 -14.87
CA SER A 2 11.64 -90.55 -14.10
C SER A 2 11.89 -89.66 -12.84
N PHE A 3 13.00 -88.94 -12.78
CA PHE A 3 13.37 -88.10 -11.61
C PHE A 3 13.13 -86.59 -11.80
N GLY A 4 12.64 -86.13 -12.97
CA GLY A 4 12.53 -84.71 -13.30
C GLY A 4 11.13 -84.10 -13.15
N ARG A 5 10.04 -84.89 -12.99
CA ARG A 5 8.67 -84.35 -12.97
C ARG A 5 8.15 -83.98 -11.56
N GLY A 6 8.71 -84.52 -10.51
CA GLY A 6 8.23 -84.28 -9.14
C GLY A 6 8.69 -82.97 -8.53
N ILE A 7 9.78 -82.38 -9.02
CA ILE A 7 10.32 -81.12 -8.51
C ILE A 7 9.60 -79.88 -9.10
N LEU A 8 9.19 -79.96 -10.36
CA LEU A 8 8.47 -78.85 -11.00
C LEU A 8 7.04 -78.68 -10.51
N GLU A 9 6.40 -79.76 -10.06
CA GLU A 9 5.05 -79.69 -9.49
C GLU A 9 5.02 -79.14 -8.07
N LYS A 10 6.06 -79.36 -7.26
CA LYS A 10 6.22 -78.79 -5.93
C LYS A 10 6.56 -77.29 -5.92
N ILE A 11 7.25 -76.81 -6.94
CA ILE A 11 7.55 -75.39 -7.11
C ILE A 11 6.32 -74.62 -7.60
N ARG A 12 5.49 -75.23 -8.44
CA ARG A 12 4.25 -74.58 -8.95
C ARG A 12 3.17 -74.41 -7.89
N ASN A 13 3.10 -75.31 -6.89
CA ASN A 13 2.08 -75.26 -5.85
C ASN A 13 2.55 -74.55 -4.55
N GLY A 14 3.82 -74.18 -4.44
CA GLY A 14 4.40 -73.48 -3.27
C GLY A 14 4.47 -71.95 -3.39
N VAL A 15 4.25 -71.41 -4.59
CA VAL A 15 4.46 -69.95 -4.89
C VAL A 15 3.15 -69.16 -4.93
N LEU A 16 1.99 -69.78 -4.72
CA LEU A 16 0.69 -69.12 -4.79
C LEU A 16 -0.08 -69.12 -3.46
N GLN A 17 0.61 -69.21 -2.29
CA GLN A 17 -0.02 -68.77 -1.05
C GLN A 17 0.34 -67.33 -0.83
N GLY A 18 -0.58 -66.46 -1.24
CA GLY A 18 -0.48 -65.01 -1.31
C GLY A 18 -0.10 -64.38 0.02
N PHE A 19 0.95 -63.67 0.01
CA PHE A 19 1.14 -62.55 0.94
C PHE A 19 -0.04 -61.57 0.75
N PRO A 20 -0.76 -61.19 1.82
CA PRO A 20 -1.90 -60.29 1.67
C PRO A 20 -1.40 -58.85 1.50
N LEU A 21 -0.89 -58.52 0.28
CA LEU A 21 -0.62 -57.14 -0.12
C LEU A 21 -1.86 -56.26 0.04
N ALA A 22 -3.05 -56.87 -0.10
CA ALA A 22 -4.33 -56.16 0.16
C ALA A 22 -4.54 -55.76 1.63
N ALA A 23 -4.01 -56.52 2.58
CA ALA A 23 -4.11 -56.18 4.01
C ALA A 23 -3.15 -55.05 4.40
N LEU A 24 -1.93 -55.00 3.80
CA LEU A 24 -0.97 -53.92 4.03
C LEU A 24 -1.39 -52.59 3.40
N VAL A 25 -2.05 -52.61 2.23
CA VAL A 25 -2.59 -51.43 1.56
C VAL A 25 -3.84 -50.90 2.31
N ARG A 26 -4.69 -51.81 2.82
CA ARG A 26 -5.87 -51.40 3.65
C ARG A 26 -5.43 -50.78 4.99
N HIS A 27 -4.37 -51.27 5.60
CA HIS A 27 -3.86 -50.71 6.87
C HIS A 27 -3.23 -49.33 6.68
N ARG A 28 -2.51 -49.11 5.58
CA ARG A 28 -1.91 -47.79 5.27
C ARG A 28 -2.95 -46.77 4.82
N LEU A 29 -3.99 -47.18 4.11
CA LEU A 29 -5.12 -46.29 3.74
C LEU A 29 -5.94 -45.93 4.97
N GLY A 30 -6.29 -46.90 5.86
CA GLY A 30 -7.00 -46.62 7.08
C GLY A 30 -6.22 -45.70 8.03
N PHE A 31 -4.90 -45.87 8.14
CA PHE A 31 -4.05 -45.00 8.94
C PHE A 31 -4.01 -43.56 8.42
N ARG A 32 -4.00 -43.37 7.12
CA ARG A 32 -4.03 -42.01 6.51
C ARG A 32 -5.39 -41.33 6.74
N TRP A 33 -6.50 -42.05 6.60
CA TRP A 33 -7.84 -41.51 6.87
C TRP A 33 -8.09 -41.21 8.33
N THR A 34 -7.54 -42.00 9.26
CA THR A 34 -7.64 -41.69 10.68
C THR A 34 -6.89 -40.41 11.05
N TRP A 35 -5.68 -40.17 10.51
CA TRP A 35 -4.97 -38.93 10.76
C TRP A 35 -5.63 -37.70 10.11
N THR A 36 -6.18 -37.83 8.91
CA THR A 36 -6.96 -36.73 8.30
C THR A 36 -8.23 -36.43 9.09
N MET A 37 -8.93 -37.44 9.59
CA MET A 37 -10.06 -37.23 10.49
C MET A 37 -9.67 -36.59 11.83
N VAL A 38 -8.58 -37.03 12.43
CA VAL A 38 -8.08 -36.43 13.68
C VAL A 38 -7.69 -34.96 13.44
N ILE A 39 -6.99 -34.64 12.35
CA ILE A 39 -6.64 -33.27 12.00
C ILE A 39 -7.91 -32.43 11.77
N ALA A 40 -8.90 -32.96 11.05
CA ALA A 40 -10.17 -32.27 10.81
C ALA A 40 -10.95 -32.04 12.12
N ILE A 41 -11.00 -33.03 13.01
CA ILE A 41 -11.66 -32.90 14.31
C ILE A 41 -10.95 -31.88 15.20
N VAL A 42 -9.59 -31.91 15.20
CA VAL A 42 -8.79 -30.93 15.96
C VAL A 42 -9.00 -29.53 15.38
N ALA A 43 -9.03 -29.35 14.05
CA ALA A 43 -9.31 -28.07 13.42
C ALA A 43 -10.72 -27.53 13.76
N ILE A 44 -11.73 -28.42 13.75
CA ILE A 44 -13.10 -28.08 14.16
C ILE A 44 -13.17 -27.76 15.66
N ALA A 45 -12.52 -28.55 16.51
CA ALA A 45 -12.47 -28.31 17.94
C ALA A 45 -11.76 -26.99 18.31
N LEU A 46 -10.72 -26.62 17.56
CA LEU A 46 -10.03 -25.34 17.72
C LEU A 46 -10.93 -24.13 17.36
N GLN A 47 -11.90 -24.30 16.47
CA GLN A 47 -12.89 -23.24 16.16
C GLN A 47 -13.88 -22.98 17.32
N TRP A 48 -14.11 -23.94 18.19
CA TRP A 48 -15.04 -23.85 19.31
C TRP A 48 -14.36 -23.50 20.64
N LEU A 49 -13.04 -23.49 20.72
CA LEU A 49 -12.33 -23.01 21.90
C LEU A 49 -12.32 -21.47 21.89
N PRO A 50 -12.73 -20.83 22.99
CA PRO A 50 -12.62 -19.36 23.15
C PRO A 50 -11.18 -18.97 23.50
N VAL A 51 -10.20 -19.59 22.86
CA VAL A 51 -8.80 -19.17 22.95
C VAL A 51 -8.61 -18.10 21.89
N PRO A 52 -8.12 -16.89 22.23
CA PRO A 52 -7.77 -15.91 21.22
C PRO A 52 -6.69 -16.54 20.36
N LEU A 53 -7.06 -16.86 19.12
CA LEU A 53 -6.20 -17.52 18.12
C LEU A 53 -5.16 -16.53 17.57
N TYR A 54 -4.48 -15.78 18.44
CA TYR A 54 -3.38 -14.87 18.07
C TYR A 54 -2.30 -15.56 17.21
N GLY A 55 -2.10 -16.87 17.39
CA GLY A 55 -1.16 -17.63 16.60
C GLY A 55 -1.61 -17.93 15.16
N ILE A 56 -2.92 -18.08 14.93
CA ILE A 56 -3.43 -18.37 13.56
C ILE A 56 -3.39 -17.11 12.71
N GLY A 57 -3.76 -15.95 13.24
CA GLY A 57 -3.65 -14.67 12.52
C GLY A 57 -2.20 -14.33 12.17
N ALA A 58 -1.24 -14.61 13.07
CA ALA A 58 0.17 -14.41 12.78
C ALA A 58 0.66 -15.34 11.65
N LEU A 59 0.23 -16.62 11.66
CA LEU A 59 0.56 -17.56 10.59
C LEU A 59 -0.07 -17.16 9.26
N GLU A 60 -1.31 -16.70 9.27
CA GLU A 60 -2.00 -16.17 8.09
C GLU A 60 -1.23 -15.00 7.49
N ASN A 61 -0.80 -14.05 8.32
CA ASN A 61 0.00 -12.91 7.88
C ASN A 61 1.33 -13.34 7.26
N ILE A 62 2.04 -14.31 7.88
CA ILE A 62 3.29 -14.86 7.30
C ILE A 62 3.04 -15.47 5.93
N VAL A 63 1.96 -16.25 5.78
CA VAL A 63 1.63 -16.87 4.48
C VAL A 63 1.25 -15.81 3.46
N LYS A 64 0.44 -14.80 3.83
CA LYS A 64 0.09 -13.66 2.97
C LYS A 64 1.34 -12.91 2.50
N ASP A 65 2.26 -12.59 3.41
CA ASP A 65 3.49 -11.87 3.09
C ASP A 65 4.37 -12.67 2.11
N GLN A 66 4.50 -13.98 2.32
CA GLN A 66 5.23 -14.84 1.38
C GLN A 66 4.58 -14.91 0.00
N LEU A 67 3.25 -14.99 -0.06
CA LEU A 67 2.52 -14.99 -1.33
C LEU A 67 2.67 -13.64 -2.05
N ILE A 68 2.62 -12.51 -1.34
CA ILE A 68 2.88 -11.18 -1.90
C ILE A 68 4.29 -11.14 -2.49
N GLN A 69 5.32 -11.58 -1.75
CA GLN A 69 6.70 -11.59 -2.23
C GLN A 69 6.90 -12.45 -3.48
N LEU A 70 6.24 -13.61 -3.55
CA LEU A 70 6.34 -14.53 -4.69
C LEU A 70 5.60 -14.01 -5.94
N ASN A 71 4.51 -13.26 -5.75
CA ASN A 71 3.67 -12.78 -6.84
C ASN A 71 4.02 -11.35 -7.30
N ALA A 72 4.79 -10.59 -6.52
CA ALA A 72 5.19 -9.25 -6.88
C ALA A 72 6.09 -9.27 -8.13
N THR A 73 5.63 -8.61 -9.19
CA THR A 73 6.34 -8.60 -10.47
C THR A 73 7.42 -7.53 -10.52
N ALA A 74 8.48 -7.76 -11.31
CA ALA A 74 9.49 -6.76 -11.61
C ALA A 74 9.15 -5.96 -12.89
N GLN A 75 7.94 -6.11 -13.44
CA GLN A 75 7.49 -5.33 -14.59
C GLN A 75 7.47 -3.85 -14.22
N ALA A 76 8.11 -3.02 -15.03
CA ALA A 76 8.21 -1.59 -14.79
C ALA A 76 6.83 -0.94 -14.60
N GLU A 77 6.73 -0.03 -13.62
CA GLU A 77 5.57 0.81 -13.41
C GLU A 77 5.78 2.13 -14.14
N ASP A 78 5.26 2.22 -15.35
CA ASP A 78 5.50 3.35 -16.24
C ASP A 78 4.50 4.51 -16.07
N ARG A 79 3.48 4.36 -15.23
CA ARG A 79 2.44 5.39 -15.01
C ARG A 79 2.81 6.37 -13.92
N LEU A 80 3.80 6.03 -13.09
CA LEU A 80 4.27 6.90 -12.01
C LEU A 80 5.80 6.90 -11.89
N VAL A 81 6.31 7.92 -11.21
CA VAL A 81 7.72 8.10 -10.84
C VAL A 81 7.76 8.60 -9.39
N VAL A 82 8.74 8.13 -8.64
CA VAL A 82 9.03 8.63 -7.30
C VAL A 82 10.19 9.62 -7.39
N ILE A 83 9.99 10.82 -6.89
CA ILE A 83 11.02 11.86 -6.79
C ILE A 83 11.49 11.87 -5.34
N ASP A 84 12.72 11.46 -5.16
CA ASP A 84 13.29 11.18 -3.84
C ASP A 84 14.15 12.36 -3.35
N ILE A 85 13.78 12.92 -2.21
CA ILE A 85 14.63 13.84 -1.46
C ILE A 85 15.61 12.97 -0.67
N ASP A 86 16.66 12.54 -1.36
CA ASP A 86 17.71 11.65 -0.88
C ASP A 86 18.89 12.41 -0.24
N GLU A 87 19.88 11.69 0.24
CA GLU A 87 21.11 12.28 0.80
C GLU A 87 21.87 13.15 -0.20
N ALA A 88 21.86 12.78 -1.50
CA ALA A 88 22.52 13.57 -2.54
C ALA A 88 21.81 14.92 -2.71
N SER A 89 20.48 14.92 -2.70
CA SER A 89 19.67 16.14 -2.74
C SER A 89 19.93 17.04 -1.53
N LEU A 90 20.04 16.45 -0.32
CA LEU A 90 20.34 17.20 0.89
C LEU A 90 21.75 17.78 0.91
N ALA A 91 22.73 17.07 0.35
CA ALA A 91 24.11 17.51 0.29
C ALA A 91 24.33 18.62 -0.76
N SER A 92 23.66 18.53 -1.91
CA SER A 92 23.91 19.44 -3.04
C SER A 92 23.05 20.70 -3.03
N ILE A 93 21.83 20.63 -2.49
CA ILE A 93 20.88 21.75 -2.53
C ILE A 93 20.89 22.48 -1.18
N ALA A 94 20.44 21.83 -0.13
CA ALA A 94 20.44 22.32 1.25
C ALA A 94 20.06 21.20 2.23
N PRO A 95 20.47 21.29 3.51
CA PRO A 95 19.95 20.40 4.54
C PRO A 95 18.45 20.61 4.74
N TRP A 96 17.75 19.56 5.18
CA TRP A 96 16.33 19.65 5.51
C TRP A 96 16.09 20.41 6.84
N PRO A 97 15.01 21.19 6.95
CA PRO A 97 13.94 21.40 5.96
C PRO A 97 14.28 22.41 4.88
N TRP A 98 13.96 22.09 3.63
CA TRP A 98 14.17 23.01 2.53
C TRP A 98 13.29 24.25 2.63
N LYS A 99 13.77 25.35 2.06
CA LYS A 99 12.96 26.55 1.84
C LYS A 99 11.75 26.23 0.98
N ARG A 100 10.65 26.91 1.21
CA ARG A 100 9.43 26.74 0.40
C ARG A 100 9.66 27.12 -1.07
N SER A 101 10.54 28.09 -1.32
CA SER A 101 10.98 28.43 -2.69
C SER A 101 11.61 27.24 -3.41
N THR A 102 12.47 26.46 -2.76
CA THR A 102 13.07 25.25 -3.34
C THR A 102 12.00 24.17 -3.64
N ILE A 103 11.04 23.99 -2.76
CA ILE A 103 9.92 23.06 -3.01
C ILE A 103 9.04 23.59 -4.18
N ALA A 104 8.80 24.90 -4.24
CA ALA A 104 8.07 25.50 -5.36
C ALA A 104 8.80 25.31 -6.70
N ASP A 105 10.14 25.51 -6.70
CA ASP A 105 10.98 25.26 -7.89
C ASP A 105 10.87 23.80 -8.35
N LEU A 106 10.87 22.83 -7.42
CA LEU A 106 10.73 21.41 -7.74
C LEU A 106 9.34 21.12 -8.34
N VAL A 107 8.27 21.65 -7.75
CA VAL A 107 6.90 21.47 -8.24
C VAL A 107 6.74 22.11 -9.61
N GLU A 108 7.22 23.35 -9.80
CA GLU A 108 7.18 24.06 -11.08
C GLU A 108 7.94 23.31 -12.16
N ALA A 109 9.13 22.77 -11.85
CA ALA A 109 9.89 21.95 -12.77
C ALA A 109 9.08 20.72 -13.21
N LEU A 110 8.53 19.95 -12.26
CA LEU A 110 7.77 18.75 -12.55
C LEU A 110 6.54 19.06 -13.42
N VAL A 111 5.81 20.13 -13.13
CA VAL A 111 4.59 20.47 -13.85
C VAL A 111 4.87 21.13 -15.20
N SER A 112 5.81 22.08 -15.27
CA SER A 112 6.03 22.90 -16.45
C SER A 112 7.07 22.31 -17.39
N ASP A 113 8.25 21.90 -16.87
CA ASP A 113 9.35 21.42 -17.69
C ASP A 113 9.17 19.93 -18.04
N TYR A 114 8.87 19.11 -17.04
CA TYR A 114 8.70 17.67 -17.20
C TYR A 114 7.29 17.24 -17.60
N GLN A 115 6.30 18.14 -17.50
CA GLN A 115 4.91 17.91 -17.90
C GLN A 115 4.33 16.61 -17.29
N VAL A 116 4.59 16.39 -16.00
CA VAL A 116 3.99 15.26 -15.29
C VAL A 116 2.47 15.44 -15.21
N ARG A 117 1.75 14.34 -15.09
CA ARG A 117 0.30 14.31 -15.02
C ARG A 117 -0.25 14.98 -13.76
N GLY A 118 0.45 14.83 -12.66
CA GLY A 118 0.11 15.41 -11.37
C GLY A 118 1.19 15.09 -10.35
N VAL A 119 1.27 15.88 -9.30
CA VAL A 119 2.29 15.78 -8.24
C VAL A 119 1.60 15.50 -6.92
N GLY A 120 2.03 14.46 -6.20
CA GLY A 120 1.70 14.23 -4.80
C GLY A 120 2.91 14.58 -3.93
N LEU A 121 2.76 15.51 -3.01
CA LEU A 121 3.81 15.89 -2.08
C LEU A 121 3.61 15.13 -0.76
N ASP A 122 4.45 14.14 -0.49
CA ASP A 122 4.49 13.42 0.78
C ASP A 122 5.31 14.22 1.82
N VAL A 123 4.94 15.49 1.96
CA VAL A 123 5.55 16.47 2.88
C VAL A 123 4.48 17.38 3.42
N VAL A 124 4.49 17.61 4.75
CA VAL A 124 3.57 18.53 5.41
C VAL A 124 4.29 19.83 5.78
N PHE A 125 3.60 20.95 5.62
CA PHE A 125 4.10 22.31 5.90
C PHE A 125 3.34 22.98 7.06
N PRO A 126 3.60 22.59 8.32
CA PRO A 126 2.78 23.02 9.45
C PRO A 126 3.01 24.49 9.86
N ALA A 127 4.11 25.07 9.43
CA ALA A 127 4.47 26.47 9.69
C ALA A 127 4.92 27.16 8.41
N THR A 128 4.80 28.48 8.37
CA THR A 128 5.40 29.33 7.34
C THR A 128 6.93 29.30 7.46
N ALA A 129 7.65 29.48 6.35
CA ALA A 129 9.11 29.48 6.32
C ALA A 129 9.68 30.72 5.63
N ASP A 130 9.57 30.81 4.30
CA ASP A 130 10.01 31.96 3.51
C ASP A 130 8.83 32.57 2.75
N GLY A 131 8.52 33.82 3.03
CA GLY A 131 7.26 34.43 2.59
C GLY A 131 7.00 34.39 1.10
N LEU A 132 8.04 34.52 0.24
CA LEU A 132 7.89 34.37 -1.21
C LEU A 132 7.63 32.91 -1.62
N GLY A 133 8.33 31.99 -1.00
CA GLY A 133 8.14 30.56 -1.25
C GLY A 133 6.75 30.08 -0.79
N ASP A 134 6.31 30.51 0.39
CA ASP A 134 4.96 30.20 0.90
C ASP A 134 3.87 30.72 -0.07
N GLN A 135 4.03 31.96 -0.58
CA GLN A 135 3.10 32.54 -1.57
C GLN A 135 3.10 31.77 -2.90
N ARG A 136 4.28 31.40 -3.39
CA ARG A 136 4.39 30.59 -4.62
C ARG A 136 3.74 29.22 -4.45
N LEU A 137 3.99 28.53 -3.35
CA LEU A 137 3.34 27.24 -3.07
C LEU A 137 1.82 27.38 -2.95
N ALA A 138 1.34 28.44 -2.30
CA ALA A 138 -0.09 28.72 -2.21
C ALA A 138 -0.72 28.97 -3.58
N ALA A 139 -0.04 29.68 -4.49
CA ALA A 139 -0.49 29.87 -5.87
C ALA A 139 -0.51 28.52 -6.63
N LEU A 140 0.56 27.73 -6.55
CA LEU A 140 0.61 26.42 -7.17
C LEU A 140 -0.47 25.47 -6.64
N ALA A 141 -0.77 25.54 -5.34
CA ALA A 141 -1.83 24.75 -4.71
C ALA A 141 -3.22 25.01 -5.30
N GLN A 142 -3.44 26.20 -5.90
CA GLN A 142 -4.72 26.57 -6.48
C GLN A 142 -4.83 26.27 -7.98
N VAL A 143 -3.72 26.35 -8.73
CA VAL A 143 -3.75 26.27 -10.19
C VAL A 143 -3.09 25.03 -10.79
N ALA A 144 -2.12 24.43 -10.08
CA ALA A 144 -1.40 23.28 -10.58
C ALA A 144 -2.05 21.95 -10.13
N PRO A 145 -1.82 20.84 -10.86
CA PRO A 145 -2.29 19.51 -10.47
C PRO A 145 -1.42 18.93 -9.33
N VAL A 146 -1.41 19.62 -8.19
CA VAL A 146 -0.60 19.28 -7.02
C VAL A 146 -1.50 18.92 -5.86
N THR A 147 -1.22 17.79 -5.23
CA THR A 147 -1.87 17.34 -4.01
C THR A 147 -0.91 17.47 -2.84
N PHE A 148 -1.30 18.26 -1.85
CA PHE A 148 -0.53 18.47 -0.63
C PHE A 148 -0.86 17.40 0.40
N ALA A 149 0.12 17.05 1.25
CA ALA A 149 -0.11 16.12 2.34
C ALA A 149 -0.63 16.82 3.58
N GLN A 150 -1.33 16.04 4.38
CA GLN A 150 -1.56 16.23 5.81
C GLN A 150 -1.44 14.86 6.49
N ALA A 151 -1.01 14.80 7.74
CA ALA A 151 -0.79 13.56 8.46
C ALA A 151 -1.77 13.46 9.63
N PHE A 152 -2.64 12.44 9.61
CA PHE A 152 -3.48 12.10 10.75
C PHE A 152 -2.81 11.04 11.63
N ASP A 153 -2.87 11.25 12.95
CA ASP A 153 -2.35 10.32 13.95
C ASP A 153 -3.47 9.41 14.46
N PHE A 154 -3.15 8.15 14.66
CA PHE A 154 -4.06 7.14 15.21
C PHE A 154 -3.62 6.65 16.60
N VAL A 155 -2.51 7.18 17.11
CA VAL A 155 -2.01 6.85 18.43
C VAL A 155 -2.64 7.81 19.46
N LEU A 156 -3.28 7.23 20.46
CA LEU A 156 -3.84 8.03 21.54
C LEU A 156 -2.70 8.69 22.33
N ARG A 157 -2.67 10.01 22.31
CA ARG A 157 -1.73 10.85 23.07
C ARG A 157 -2.51 11.88 23.89
N GLU A 158 -2.03 12.24 25.05
CA GLU A 158 -2.62 13.29 25.89
C GLU A 158 -1.55 14.34 26.25
N PRO A 159 -1.65 15.57 25.71
CA PRO A 159 -2.62 16.02 24.70
C PRO A 159 -2.35 15.45 23.31
N GLY A 160 -3.40 15.29 22.51
CA GLY A 160 -3.28 14.92 21.10
C GLY A 160 -2.56 16.01 20.30
N ILE A 161 -1.78 15.60 19.30
CA ILE A 161 -1.10 16.53 18.40
C ILE A 161 -2.14 17.20 17.50
N GLN A 162 -2.18 18.52 17.47
CA GLN A 162 -3.02 19.30 16.55
C GLN A 162 -2.23 20.52 16.09
N THR A 163 -1.69 20.45 14.88
CA THR A 163 -0.85 21.52 14.33
C THR A 163 -1.27 21.82 12.89
N GLY A 164 -1.38 23.08 12.53
CA GLY A 164 -1.84 23.52 11.22
C GLY A 164 -3.36 23.53 11.09
N LEU A 165 -3.86 23.57 9.85
CA LEU A 165 -5.28 23.62 9.53
C LEU A 165 -5.65 22.43 8.62
N PRO A 166 -6.36 21.41 9.15
CA PRO A 166 -6.71 20.25 8.35
C PRO A 166 -7.79 20.58 7.31
N VAL A 167 -7.60 20.13 6.09
CA VAL A 167 -8.58 20.23 5.00
C VAL A 167 -9.41 18.95 4.99
N LEU A 168 -10.73 19.10 5.16
CA LEU A 168 -11.66 17.99 5.24
C LEU A 168 -12.69 18.08 4.12
N GLN A 169 -13.23 16.94 3.72
CA GLN A 169 -14.28 16.84 2.71
C GLN A 169 -15.40 15.88 3.16
N SER A 170 -16.50 15.85 2.44
CA SER A 170 -17.52 14.82 2.59
C SER A 170 -17.06 13.52 1.93
N LEU A 171 -17.60 12.40 2.38
CA LEU A 171 -17.42 11.12 1.67
C LEU A 171 -18.07 11.19 0.28
N PRO A 172 -17.51 10.45 -0.70
CA PRO A 172 -18.23 10.17 -1.93
C PRO A 172 -19.62 9.60 -1.67
N SER A 173 -20.60 9.96 -2.50
CA SER A 173 -22.00 9.52 -2.32
C SER A 173 -22.14 7.99 -2.32
N SER A 174 -21.30 7.31 -3.10
CA SER A 174 -21.21 5.85 -3.14
C SER A 174 -20.77 5.21 -1.81
N LEU A 175 -20.01 5.93 -0.99
CA LEU A 175 -19.53 5.46 0.33
C LEU A 175 -20.37 6.00 1.49
N ALA A 176 -21.08 7.11 1.31
CA ALA A 176 -21.89 7.72 2.35
C ALA A 176 -23.07 6.83 2.75
N SER A 177 -23.57 6.00 1.83
CA SER A 177 -24.67 5.04 2.07
C SER A 177 -24.20 3.73 2.71
N ALA A 178 -22.90 3.45 2.70
CA ALA A 178 -22.34 2.25 3.31
C ALA A 178 -22.17 2.46 4.82
N SER A 179 -22.56 1.49 5.65
CA SER A 179 -22.38 1.51 7.12
C SER A 179 -20.89 1.30 7.52
N VAL A 180 -19.96 1.84 6.77
CA VAL A 180 -18.52 1.69 7.00
C VAL A 180 -18.07 2.64 8.11
N GLN A 181 -17.43 2.08 9.14
CA GLN A 181 -16.82 2.87 10.21
C GLN A 181 -15.36 3.19 9.85
N TRP A 182 -15.15 4.34 9.22
CA TRP A 182 -13.81 4.81 8.89
C TRP A 182 -12.98 5.09 10.14
N PRO A 183 -11.66 4.81 10.12
CA PRO A 183 -10.77 5.08 11.24
C PRO A 183 -10.85 6.54 11.68
N VAL A 184 -10.97 6.73 13.00
CA VAL A 184 -11.02 8.05 13.62
C VAL A 184 -9.61 8.42 14.05
N ALA A 185 -9.15 9.57 13.59
CA ALA A 185 -7.87 10.11 14.02
C ALA A 185 -7.95 10.63 15.46
N THR A 186 -6.82 10.58 16.18
CA THR A 186 -6.65 11.11 17.53
C THR A 186 -5.91 12.44 17.54
N GLY A 187 -5.28 12.79 16.41
CA GLY A 187 -4.54 14.02 16.20
C GLY A 187 -4.20 14.25 14.74
N PHE A 188 -3.55 15.36 14.43
CA PHE A 188 -3.10 15.67 13.09
C PHE A 188 -1.92 16.65 13.08
N ILE A 189 -1.15 16.58 11.99
CA ILE A 189 -0.25 17.63 11.54
C ILE A 189 -0.71 18.00 10.14
N ALA A 190 -1.16 19.24 9.94
CA ALA A 190 -1.65 19.76 8.68
C ALA A 190 -0.85 20.98 8.25
N ASN A 191 -1.10 21.46 7.05
CA ASN A 191 -0.42 22.63 6.51
C ASN A 191 -0.86 23.92 7.25
N HIS A 192 -0.01 24.95 7.21
CA HIS A 192 -0.35 26.27 7.76
C HIS A 192 -1.51 26.90 6.96
N ALA A 193 -2.15 27.89 7.57
CA ALA A 193 -3.37 28.52 7.02
C ALA A 193 -3.20 29.09 5.60
N GLY A 194 -2.00 29.52 5.20
CA GLY A 194 -1.70 30.00 3.84
C GLY A 194 -1.87 28.92 2.73
N LEU A 195 -1.91 27.62 3.09
CA LEU A 195 -2.20 26.51 2.20
C LEU A 195 -3.60 25.93 2.43
N GLY A 196 -4.45 26.56 3.25
CA GLY A 196 -5.79 26.07 3.55
C GLY A 196 -6.73 26.03 2.35
N ASP A 197 -6.47 26.84 1.32
CA ASP A 197 -7.24 26.89 0.07
C ASP A 197 -6.67 25.98 -1.02
N ALA A 198 -5.73 25.06 -0.68
CA ALA A 198 -5.23 24.08 -1.62
C ALA A 198 -6.39 23.25 -2.19
N ARG A 199 -6.40 23.09 -3.53
CA ARG A 199 -7.45 22.34 -4.24
C ARG A 199 -7.53 20.90 -3.80
N CYS A 200 -6.37 20.31 -3.55
CA CYS A 200 -6.22 18.88 -3.32
C CYS A 200 -5.31 18.66 -2.13
N VAL A 201 -5.85 17.99 -1.12
CA VAL A 201 -5.10 17.62 0.08
C VAL A 201 -5.44 16.17 0.43
N GLY A 202 -4.41 15.39 0.76
CA GLY A 202 -4.55 13.98 1.13
C GLY A 202 -3.82 13.63 2.41
N ASN A 203 -4.32 12.61 3.10
CA ASN A 203 -3.69 12.07 4.29
C ASN A 203 -2.49 11.18 3.91
N ILE A 204 -1.38 11.35 4.61
CA ILE A 204 -0.22 10.44 4.53
C ILE A 204 -0.07 9.57 5.78
N GLY A 205 -0.86 9.83 6.83
CA GLY A 205 -0.80 9.06 8.06
C GLY A 205 -1.26 7.62 7.83
N ILE A 206 -0.40 6.67 8.12
CA ILE A 206 -0.64 5.23 8.00
C ILE A 206 -0.50 4.59 9.38
N ARG A 207 -1.39 3.66 9.70
CA ARG A 207 -1.30 2.85 10.91
C ARG A 207 -0.77 1.46 10.53
N PRO A 208 0.44 1.09 10.96
CA PRO A 208 0.93 -0.27 10.81
C PRO A 208 0.09 -1.28 11.60
N ASP A 209 0.14 -2.54 11.18
CA ASP A 209 -0.39 -3.67 11.94
C ASP A 209 0.37 -3.85 13.27
N ILE A 210 -0.11 -4.74 14.13
CA ILE A 210 0.46 -4.96 15.46
C ILE A 210 1.93 -5.44 15.44
N ASP A 211 2.35 -6.05 14.34
CA ASP A 211 3.73 -6.49 14.09
C ASP A 211 4.61 -5.42 13.42
N GLY A 212 4.08 -4.20 13.25
CA GLY A 212 4.78 -3.07 12.64
C GLY A 212 4.78 -3.06 11.11
N GLN A 213 4.11 -4.01 10.45
CA GLN A 213 4.03 -4.04 9.00
C GLN A 213 2.83 -3.25 8.46
N VAL A 214 3.03 -2.60 7.32
CA VAL A 214 1.96 -1.90 6.60
C VAL A 214 1.40 -2.85 5.54
N ARG A 215 0.30 -3.54 5.86
CA ARG A 215 -0.45 -4.39 4.91
C ARG A 215 -1.71 -3.73 4.40
N SER A 216 -2.26 -2.82 5.20
CA SER A 216 -3.48 -2.12 4.86
C SER A 216 -3.37 -0.62 5.15
N VAL A 217 -4.17 0.16 4.43
CA VAL A 217 -4.25 1.61 4.60
C VAL A 217 -5.72 2.06 4.65
N PRO A 218 -6.06 3.08 5.43
CA PRO A 218 -7.38 3.68 5.36
C PRO A 218 -7.46 4.59 4.15
N LEU A 219 -8.39 4.33 3.22
CA LEU A 219 -8.61 5.25 2.09
C LEU A 219 -9.22 6.57 2.52
N PHE A 220 -9.97 6.58 3.62
CA PHE A 220 -10.50 7.77 4.26
C PHE A 220 -10.25 7.73 5.76
N THR A 221 -9.84 8.85 6.31
CA THR A 221 -9.64 9.05 7.75
C THR A 221 -10.67 10.06 8.24
N ARG A 222 -11.42 9.71 9.29
CA ARG A 222 -12.40 10.61 9.90
C ARG A 222 -11.74 11.49 10.96
N TRP A 223 -12.01 12.78 10.88
CA TRP A 223 -11.71 13.74 11.93
C TRP A 223 -12.95 14.61 12.19
N GLN A 224 -13.46 14.60 13.42
CA GLN A 224 -14.71 15.24 13.76
C GLN A 224 -15.86 14.80 12.82
N GLN A 225 -16.45 15.74 12.08
CA GLN A 225 -17.55 15.47 11.14
C GLN A 225 -17.10 15.34 9.66
N GLY A 226 -15.80 15.48 9.39
CA GLY A 226 -15.25 15.42 8.04
C GLY A 226 -14.31 14.26 7.82
N TYR A 227 -13.87 14.11 6.59
CA TYR A 227 -13.01 13.04 6.14
C TYR A 227 -11.83 13.59 5.35
N SER A 228 -10.70 12.93 5.49
CA SER A 228 -9.53 13.16 4.66
C SER A 228 -9.26 11.92 3.81
N PRO A 229 -9.19 12.04 2.48
CA PRO A 229 -8.79 10.94 1.61
C PRO A 229 -7.31 10.64 1.78
N LEU A 230 -6.89 9.41 1.52
CA LEU A 230 -5.47 9.06 1.43
C LEU A 230 -4.81 9.80 0.26
N LEU A 231 -3.54 10.17 0.37
CA LEU A 231 -2.82 10.98 -0.63
C LEU A 231 -2.96 10.45 -2.07
N PRO A 232 -2.75 9.16 -2.40
CA PRO A 232 -2.94 8.65 -3.75
C PRO A 232 -4.38 8.79 -4.28
N TRP A 233 -5.38 8.62 -3.40
CA TRP A 233 -6.77 8.84 -3.78
C TRP A 233 -7.05 10.32 -4.06
N ALA A 234 -6.55 11.22 -3.21
CA ALA A 234 -6.67 12.66 -3.41
C ALA A 234 -6.01 13.13 -4.72
N MET A 235 -4.87 12.53 -5.11
CA MET A 235 -4.22 12.80 -6.41
C MET A 235 -5.15 12.47 -7.58
N LEU A 236 -5.81 11.32 -7.56
CA LEU A 236 -6.77 10.94 -8.61
C LEU A 236 -7.99 11.84 -8.63
N GLN A 237 -8.51 12.25 -7.46
CA GLN A 237 -9.60 13.24 -7.37
C GLN A 237 -9.17 14.58 -7.98
N CYS A 238 -7.93 15.00 -7.74
CA CYS A 238 -7.40 16.27 -8.22
C CYS A 238 -7.42 16.39 -9.75
N GLN A 239 -7.18 15.29 -10.44
CA GLN A 239 -7.21 15.26 -11.91
C GLN A 239 -8.59 15.59 -12.49
N HIS A 240 -9.66 15.27 -11.77
CA HIS A 240 -11.05 15.49 -12.22
C HIS A 240 -11.62 16.85 -11.78
N SER A 241 -10.82 17.67 -11.11
CA SER A 241 -11.26 19.00 -10.69
C SER A 241 -10.97 20.04 -11.76
N GLU A 242 -11.93 20.93 -12.01
CA GLU A 242 -11.69 22.10 -12.85
C GLU A 242 -10.66 23.03 -12.21
N LEU A 243 -9.89 23.76 -13.05
CA LEU A 243 -8.92 24.73 -12.57
C LEU A 243 -9.60 25.79 -11.68
N GLY A 244 -9.08 25.96 -10.47
CA GLY A 244 -9.62 26.93 -9.50
C GLY A 244 -10.76 26.40 -8.62
N ALA A 245 -11.27 25.18 -8.86
CA ALA A 245 -12.26 24.53 -8.00
C ALA A 245 -11.60 23.51 -7.06
N LYS A 246 -12.17 23.30 -5.86
CA LYS A 246 -11.77 22.17 -5.01
C LYS A 246 -12.04 20.86 -5.73
N ALA A 247 -11.16 19.87 -5.53
CA ALA A 247 -11.37 18.53 -6.07
C ALA A 247 -12.73 17.99 -5.63
N PRO A 248 -13.51 17.37 -6.54
CA PRO A 248 -14.81 16.84 -6.20
C PRO A 248 -14.65 15.70 -5.17
N SER A 249 -15.53 15.66 -4.19
CA SER A 249 -15.55 14.53 -3.22
C SER A 249 -15.91 13.21 -3.90
N ASP A 250 -16.63 13.28 -5.03
CA ASP A 250 -16.98 12.13 -5.85
C ASP A 250 -16.52 12.36 -7.29
N PRO A 251 -15.32 11.85 -7.69
CA PRO A 251 -14.78 12.00 -9.04
C PRO A 251 -15.49 11.12 -10.08
N GLY A 252 -16.62 10.49 -9.75
CA GLY A 252 -17.30 9.53 -10.64
C GLY A 252 -16.55 8.21 -10.81
N MET A 253 -15.52 7.97 -10.01
CA MET A 253 -14.80 6.71 -10.00
C MET A 253 -15.63 5.64 -9.29
N THR A 254 -15.89 4.54 -9.97
CA THR A 254 -16.46 3.35 -9.32
C THR A 254 -15.44 2.81 -8.34
N LEU A 255 -15.76 2.91 -7.05
CA LEU A 255 -14.95 2.29 -6.02
C LEU A 255 -15.17 0.78 -6.07
N PRO A 256 -14.11 -0.05 -6.07
CA PRO A 256 -14.27 -1.47 -5.88
C PRO A 256 -15.02 -1.75 -4.58
N SER A 257 -15.80 -2.81 -4.54
CA SER A 257 -16.41 -3.27 -3.28
C SER A 257 -15.36 -3.52 -2.18
N ALA A 258 -14.15 -3.93 -2.57
CA ALA A 258 -13.01 -4.08 -1.67
C ALA A 258 -12.57 -2.75 -1.00
N LEU A 259 -12.80 -1.61 -1.64
CA LEU A 259 -12.49 -0.28 -1.09
C LEU A 259 -13.57 0.26 -0.15
N SER A 260 -14.73 -0.43 -0.05
CA SER A 260 -15.80 -0.10 0.91
C SER A 260 -15.50 -0.63 2.31
N GLN A 261 -14.25 -1.01 2.60
CA GLN A 261 -13.79 -1.45 3.91
C GLN A 261 -13.02 -0.34 4.62
N PRO A 262 -13.04 -0.28 5.98
CA PRO A 262 -12.32 0.73 6.75
C PRO A 262 -10.82 0.73 6.49
N HIS A 263 -10.27 -0.45 6.25
CA HIS A 263 -8.87 -0.68 5.90
C HIS A 263 -8.81 -1.48 4.61
N TRP A 264 -8.15 -0.90 3.62
CA TRP A 264 -7.93 -1.55 2.33
C TRP A 264 -6.58 -2.25 2.32
N GLU A 265 -6.59 -3.56 2.07
CA GLU A 265 -5.36 -4.34 1.91
C GLU A 265 -4.62 -3.87 0.64
N VAL A 266 -3.39 -3.42 0.81
CA VAL A 266 -2.53 -2.98 -0.31
C VAL A 266 -2.04 -4.22 -1.06
N PRO A 267 -2.35 -4.37 -2.35
CA PRO A 267 -2.04 -5.62 -3.05
C PRO A 267 -0.54 -5.86 -3.31
N TYR A 268 0.30 -4.83 -3.24
CA TYR A 268 1.74 -4.91 -3.51
C TYR A 268 2.09 -5.74 -4.76
N THR A 269 1.43 -5.44 -5.88
CA THR A 269 1.56 -6.19 -7.14
C THR A 269 2.91 -6.03 -7.84
N ARG A 270 3.65 -4.99 -7.48
CA ARG A 270 4.97 -4.67 -8.05
C ARG A 270 6.05 -4.73 -6.97
N SER A 271 7.20 -5.32 -7.30
CA SER A 271 8.40 -5.24 -6.47
C SER A 271 8.95 -3.81 -6.46
N TRP A 272 9.71 -3.44 -5.43
CA TRP A 272 10.29 -2.08 -5.35
C TRP A 272 11.19 -1.73 -6.54
N LYS A 273 11.77 -2.72 -7.20
CA LYS A 273 12.61 -2.54 -8.40
C LYS A 273 11.82 -2.15 -9.65
N ALA A 274 10.50 -2.31 -9.63
CA ALA A 274 9.62 -1.92 -10.74
C ALA A 274 9.41 -0.41 -10.83
N TYR A 275 9.65 0.32 -9.73
CA TYR A 275 9.42 1.75 -9.67
C TYR A 275 10.65 2.53 -10.11
N THR A 276 10.43 3.52 -10.98
CA THR A 276 11.46 4.52 -11.31
C THR A 276 11.56 5.50 -10.14
N VAL A 277 12.76 5.61 -9.56
CA VAL A 277 13.07 6.56 -8.49
C VAL A 277 14.14 7.52 -9.03
N ILE A 278 13.89 8.82 -8.92
CA ILE A 278 14.78 9.89 -9.43
C ILE A 278 15.08 10.82 -8.26
N SER A 279 16.36 11.20 -8.12
CA SER A 279 16.76 12.19 -7.11
C SER A 279 16.10 13.55 -7.38
N ALA A 280 15.60 14.20 -6.34
CA ALA A 280 15.04 15.55 -6.45
C ALA A 280 16.07 16.56 -6.96
N GLN A 281 17.35 16.35 -6.67
CA GLN A 281 18.46 17.11 -7.22
C GLN A 281 18.47 17.07 -8.75
N ASP A 282 18.35 15.88 -9.36
CA ASP A 282 18.42 15.71 -10.81
C ASP A 282 17.27 16.44 -11.53
N ILE A 283 16.08 16.45 -10.90
CA ILE A 283 14.94 17.25 -11.38
C ILE A 283 15.24 18.75 -11.32
N LEU A 284 15.75 19.23 -10.20
CA LEU A 284 16.08 20.66 -10.02
C LEU A 284 17.20 21.14 -10.94
N GLN A 285 18.18 20.28 -11.21
CA GLN A 285 19.30 20.55 -12.11
C GLN A 285 18.95 20.33 -13.60
N ARG A 286 17.78 19.77 -13.91
CA ARG A 286 17.33 19.39 -15.27
C ARG A 286 18.22 18.33 -15.93
N ASP A 287 18.78 17.43 -15.13
CA ASP A 287 19.65 16.36 -15.61
C ASP A 287 18.89 15.10 -16.08
N VAL A 288 17.56 15.15 -16.01
CA VAL A 288 16.66 14.07 -16.45
C VAL A 288 16.08 14.41 -17.82
N ASP A 289 16.01 13.42 -18.72
CA ASP A 289 15.27 13.60 -19.99
C ASP A 289 13.76 13.80 -19.68
N PRO A 290 13.17 14.95 -20.05
CA PRO A 290 11.75 15.21 -19.81
C PRO A 290 10.82 14.15 -20.40
N GLN A 291 11.18 13.52 -21.51
CA GLN A 291 10.36 12.50 -22.15
C GLN A 291 10.26 11.22 -21.30
N SER A 292 11.23 10.98 -20.44
CA SER A 292 11.25 9.78 -19.58
C SER A 292 10.15 9.76 -18.53
N ILE A 293 9.65 10.93 -18.10
CA ILE A 293 8.62 11.04 -17.04
C ILE A 293 7.39 11.84 -17.45
N LYS A 294 7.36 12.34 -18.67
CA LYS A 294 6.22 13.08 -19.21
C LYS A 294 4.92 12.27 -19.11
N GLY A 295 3.88 12.90 -18.59
CA GLY A 295 2.54 12.30 -18.45
C GLY A 295 2.43 11.25 -17.33
N ARG A 296 3.51 10.97 -16.58
CA ARG A 296 3.47 10.11 -15.39
C ARG A 296 2.96 10.89 -14.17
N TRP A 297 2.46 10.17 -13.19
CA TRP A 297 2.24 10.71 -11.84
C TRP A 297 3.57 10.84 -11.11
N ALA A 298 3.84 11.95 -10.45
CA ALA A 298 5.02 12.15 -9.63
C ALA A 298 4.65 12.11 -8.15
N LEU A 299 5.30 11.25 -7.38
CA LEU A 299 5.23 11.23 -5.92
C LEU A 299 6.54 11.75 -5.37
N VAL A 300 6.51 12.88 -4.66
CA VAL A 300 7.68 13.49 -4.03
C VAL A 300 7.69 13.10 -2.56
N GLY A 301 8.74 12.44 -2.12
CA GLY A 301 8.94 12.05 -0.73
C GLY A 301 10.41 11.95 -0.39
N SER A 302 10.75 11.40 0.76
CA SER A 302 12.14 11.30 1.18
C SER A 302 12.53 9.89 1.62
N SER A 303 13.71 9.46 1.19
CA SER A 303 14.39 8.28 1.73
C SER A 303 15.54 8.61 2.67
N ALA A 304 15.89 9.89 2.81
CA ALA A 304 17.03 10.35 3.61
C ALA A 304 16.91 9.93 5.08
N LEU A 305 18.01 9.41 5.64
CA LEU A 305 18.06 8.82 6.99
C LEU A 305 17.62 9.78 8.10
N GLY A 306 17.84 11.08 7.92
CA GLY A 306 17.49 12.10 8.92
C GLY A 306 15.99 12.42 9.01
N LEU A 307 15.17 12.01 8.03
CA LEU A 307 13.75 12.34 7.93
C LEU A 307 12.82 11.26 8.51
N ASN A 308 13.38 10.11 8.87
CA ASN A 308 12.75 9.02 9.65
C ASN A 308 11.41 8.48 9.11
N ASP A 309 11.14 8.70 7.82
CA ASP A 309 9.91 8.22 7.16
C ASP A 309 10.16 6.84 6.54
N ARG A 310 10.21 5.81 7.40
CA ARG A 310 10.42 4.43 6.97
C ARG A 310 9.30 3.52 7.40
N ALA A 311 8.84 2.72 6.44
CA ALA A 311 7.81 1.71 6.65
C ALA A 311 8.38 0.29 6.49
N THR A 312 7.84 -0.66 7.24
CA THR A 312 8.04 -2.08 7.02
C THR A 312 6.83 -2.62 6.26
N THR A 313 7.07 -3.37 5.19
CA THR A 313 5.99 -3.89 4.32
C THR A 313 6.25 -5.36 4.01
N PRO A 314 5.26 -6.11 3.50
CA PRO A 314 5.46 -7.48 3.03
C PRO A 314 6.60 -7.65 2.00
N LEU A 315 6.89 -6.61 1.21
CA LEU A 315 7.97 -6.63 0.20
C LEU A 315 9.35 -6.29 0.74
N GLY A 316 9.46 -5.87 1.99
CA GLY A 316 10.73 -5.54 2.62
C GLY A 316 10.61 -4.58 3.79
N ALA A 317 11.64 -4.57 4.62
CA ALA A 317 11.77 -3.68 5.76
C ALA A 317 12.46 -2.37 5.37
N ALA A 318 12.11 -1.29 6.08
CA ALA A 318 12.75 0.02 6.00
C ALA A 318 12.72 0.66 4.58
N VAL A 319 11.61 0.52 3.86
CA VAL A 319 11.34 1.29 2.65
C VAL A 319 10.91 2.72 3.03
N ALA A 320 11.17 3.70 2.15
CA ALA A 320 10.64 5.06 2.34
C ALA A 320 9.11 5.05 2.34
N GLY A 321 8.47 5.86 3.19
CA GLY A 321 7.01 5.92 3.32
C GLY A 321 6.31 6.22 2.00
N VAL A 322 6.88 7.10 1.18
CA VAL A 322 6.38 7.43 -0.16
C VAL A 322 6.23 6.20 -1.07
N MET A 323 7.01 5.13 -0.86
CA MET A 323 6.88 3.89 -1.63
C MET A 323 5.59 3.14 -1.31
N VAL A 324 5.07 3.25 -0.09
CA VAL A 324 3.73 2.71 0.24
C VAL A 324 2.67 3.46 -0.55
N HIS A 325 2.76 4.79 -0.61
CA HIS A 325 1.86 5.60 -1.44
C HIS A 325 1.99 5.27 -2.93
N ALA A 326 3.20 4.96 -3.42
CA ALA A 326 3.42 4.50 -4.78
C ALA A 326 2.72 3.16 -5.06
N ALA A 327 2.82 2.19 -4.14
CA ALA A 327 2.13 0.90 -4.26
C ALA A 327 0.60 1.07 -4.25
N VAL A 328 0.08 1.94 -3.38
CA VAL A 328 -1.36 2.28 -3.34
C VAL A 328 -1.81 2.93 -4.65
N LEU A 329 -1.05 3.92 -5.16
CA LEU A 329 -1.38 4.58 -6.43
C LEU A 329 -1.39 3.59 -7.59
N THR A 330 -0.38 2.70 -7.67
CA THR A 330 -0.33 1.62 -8.66
C THR A 330 -1.61 0.78 -8.62
N ALA A 331 -2.02 0.33 -7.44
CA ALA A 331 -3.20 -0.51 -7.30
C ALA A 331 -4.51 0.22 -7.66
N LEU A 332 -4.62 1.50 -7.35
CA LEU A 332 -5.76 2.34 -7.77
C LEU A 332 -5.78 2.51 -9.30
N LEU A 333 -4.62 2.71 -9.93
CA LEU A 333 -4.49 2.81 -11.39
C LEU A 333 -4.76 1.47 -12.09
N ASP A 334 -4.34 0.35 -11.50
CA ASP A 334 -4.66 -1.01 -12.00
C ASP A 334 -6.18 -1.21 -12.00
N HIS A 335 -6.84 -0.81 -10.91
CA HIS A 335 -8.29 -0.89 -10.83
C HIS A 335 -9.00 -0.02 -11.87
N GLN A 336 -8.55 1.23 -12.08
CA GLN A 336 -9.10 2.10 -13.14
C GLN A 336 -8.93 1.49 -14.53
N ALA A 337 -7.85 0.74 -14.75
CA ALA A 337 -7.58 0.02 -16.00
C ALA A 337 -8.40 -1.29 -16.14
N GLY A 338 -9.27 -1.61 -15.18
CA GLY A 338 -10.06 -2.84 -15.17
C GLY A 338 -9.25 -4.10 -14.90
N GLN A 339 -8.04 -3.98 -14.35
CA GLN A 339 -7.25 -5.13 -13.95
C GLN A 339 -7.86 -5.75 -12.68
N PRO A 340 -7.96 -7.08 -12.58
CA PRO A 340 -8.48 -7.71 -11.39
C PRO A 340 -7.58 -7.39 -10.20
N PRO A 341 -8.15 -7.14 -9.01
CA PRO A 341 -7.35 -7.02 -7.80
C PRO A 341 -6.56 -8.31 -7.58
N ALA A 342 -5.38 -8.18 -6.98
CA ALA A 342 -4.64 -9.37 -6.56
C ALA A 342 -5.55 -10.25 -5.69
N PRO A 343 -5.48 -11.58 -5.82
CA PRO A 343 -6.36 -12.47 -5.07
C PRO A 343 -6.19 -12.23 -3.57
N ALA A 344 -7.28 -11.84 -2.92
CA ALA A 344 -7.31 -11.75 -1.46
C ALA A 344 -7.29 -13.19 -0.91
N PHE A 345 -6.19 -13.58 -0.29
CA PHE A 345 -6.10 -14.85 0.41
C PHE A 345 -6.65 -14.67 1.84
N SER A 346 -7.89 -15.06 2.07
CA SER A 346 -8.44 -15.22 3.40
C SER A 346 -8.64 -16.72 3.66
N PHE A 347 -8.01 -17.24 4.71
CA PHE A 347 -8.25 -18.61 5.18
C PHE A 347 -9.52 -18.73 6.05
N LEU A 348 -10.11 -17.59 6.44
CA LEU A 348 -11.25 -17.50 7.35
C LEU A 348 -12.38 -16.67 6.74
N GLY A 349 -12.57 -16.75 5.43
CA GLY A 349 -13.53 -16.01 4.61
C GLY A 349 -14.95 -15.98 5.10
#